data_b4e5c3fb9997586a53b823700460bbca
#
_entry.id   b4e5c3fb9997586a53b823700460bbca
#
_cell.length_a   1.000
_cell.length_b   1.000
_cell.length_c   1.000
_cell.angle_alpha   90.00
_cell.angle_beta   90.00
_cell.angle_gamma   90.00
#
_symmetry.space_group_name_H-M   'P 1'
#
loop_
_entity.id
_entity.type
_entity.pdbx_description
1 polymer ?
#
loop_
_entity_poly.entity_id
_entity_poly.type
_entity_poly.pdbx_seq_one_letter_code
_entity_poly.pdbx_strand_id
1 'polypeptide(L)'
;MGMPVRLGTMAMVGALALGAMTGTLGCKKLLKGRGNKGTSTTTTPTATAKNTNTPQDDADEAMQEKLDGYIICLNTLSSPVHATRSRYFSWVNPKTGPTGQERVVLGLFDLPNDKVAKCTSGLAKSKALPPKDAKLEAAGDDFARTVTDLDVIIDEVFTYYENKNFKDDKFAKGKAIHPRLIAAFSAFSKADNNLHSTLDGITKPLSQRALARIEREEGKKFRFHRKHVLLTARELVEAGDPVGEDDNVDFALYNASFGELDRALTDLQSYGLLHKNDLDAQTNPAWPLAKSNFDQFNRAAEDYRKKAREYLRCLRDAPPKARSANGKVDPDKIGPCNDGRPRDVVQKYNDFIHTSNDHQFP
;
A
#
# COMPACT_ATOMS: atom_id res chain seq x y z
N MET A 1 -0.69 -27.97 -21.55
CA MET A 1 -1.48 -26.73 -21.44
C MET A 1 -1.30 -26.21 -20.04
N GLY A 2 -0.33 -25.31 -19.83
CA GLY A 2 -0.06 -24.68 -18.55
C GLY A 2 -1.13 -23.64 -18.30
N MET A 3 -1.88 -23.77 -17.19
CA MET A 3 -2.69 -22.67 -16.68
C MET A 3 -1.72 -21.56 -16.22
N PRO A 4 -1.94 -20.31 -16.60
CA PRO A 4 -1.16 -19.20 -16.07
C PRO A 4 -1.35 -19.16 -14.55
N VAL A 5 -0.24 -19.17 -13.84
CA VAL A 5 -0.21 -18.83 -12.42
C VAL A 5 -0.56 -17.35 -12.36
N ARG A 6 -1.79 -17.05 -11.97
CA ARG A 6 -2.22 -15.67 -11.69
C ARG A 6 -1.36 -15.14 -10.53
N LEU A 7 -0.35 -14.40 -10.86
CA LEU A 7 0.28 -13.46 -9.95
C LEU A 7 -0.72 -12.32 -9.80
N GLY A 8 -1.60 -12.41 -8.79
CA GLY A 8 -2.30 -11.22 -8.33
C GLY A 8 -1.24 -10.17 -8.04
N THR A 9 -1.13 -9.20 -8.89
CA THR A 9 -0.28 -8.04 -8.72
C THR A 9 -0.88 -7.23 -7.59
N MET A 10 -0.44 -7.54 -6.35
CA MET A 10 -0.76 -6.69 -5.23
C MET A 10 -0.01 -5.38 -5.41
N ALA A 11 -0.70 -4.36 -5.86
CA ALA A 11 -0.35 -3.04 -5.44
C ALA A 11 -0.47 -3.06 -3.91
N MET A 12 0.66 -3.13 -3.17
CA MET A 12 0.62 -2.73 -1.78
C MET A 12 -0.09 -1.39 -1.79
N VAL A 13 -1.19 -1.27 -1.02
CA VAL A 13 -1.70 0.04 -0.65
C VAL A 13 -0.49 0.70 -0.01
N GLY A 14 0.25 1.46 -0.83
CA GLY A 14 1.38 2.21 -0.33
C GLY A 14 0.78 3.00 0.80
N ALA A 15 1.17 2.68 2.04
CA ALA A 15 0.86 3.52 3.13
C ALA A 15 1.38 4.89 2.71
N LEU A 16 0.50 5.70 2.10
CA LEU A 16 0.64 7.12 2.23
C LEU A 16 0.66 7.25 3.75
N ALA A 17 1.88 7.25 4.33
CA ALA A 17 2.06 7.89 5.59
C ALA A 17 1.52 9.30 5.33
N LEU A 18 0.24 9.43 5.55
CA LEU A 18 -0.39 10.72 5.77
C LEU A 18 0.33 11.17 7.01
N GLY A 19 1.50 11.83 6.78
CA GLY A 19 2.33 12.29 7.84
C GLY A 19 1.41 13.04 8.79
N ALA A 20 1.06 12.38 9.89
CA ALA A 20 0.57 13.07 11.03
C ALA A 20 1.67 14.07 11.35
N MET A 21 1.54 15.30 10.85
CA MET A 21 2.19 16.41 11.46
C MET A 21 1.53 16.56 12.83
N THR A 22 2.02 15.76 13.78
CA THR A 22 1.90 16.11 15.17
C THR A 22 2.62 17.43 15.30
N GLY A 23 1.84 18.51 15.14
CA GLY A 23 2.18 19.74 15.82
C GLY A 23 2.51 19.31 17.25
N THR A 24 3.67 19.69 17.71
CA THR A 24 4.21 19.42 19.04
C THR A 24 3.17 19.77 20.11
N LEU A 25 2.25 18.85 20.36
CA LEU A 25 1.49 18.78 21.60
C LEU A 25 2.45 18.20 22.63
N GLY A 26 3.02 19.13 23.41
CA GLY A 26 3.94 18.80 24.48
C GLY A 26 3.39 17.72 25.37
N CYS A 27 4.13 16.63 25.49
CA CYS A 27 3.97 15.64 26.53
C CYS A 27 3.98 16.36 27.89
N LYS A 28 2.81 16.57 28.47
CA LYS A 28 2.69 16.85 29.90
C LYS A 28 3.03 15.59 30.67
N LYS A 29 4.32 15.39 30.88
CA LYS A 29 4.81 14.44 31.89
C LYS A 29 4.44 15.01 33.26
N LEU A 30 3.48 14.41 33.91
CA LEU A 30 3.20 14.64 35.34
C LEU A 30 4.44 14.22 36.15
N LEU A 31 5.28 15.17 36.46
CA LEU A 31 6.25 15.04 37.57
C LEU A 31 5.74 15.84 38.75
N LYS A 32 5.31 15.11 39.76
CA LYS A 32 4.94 15.58 41.09
C LYS A 32 6.21 15.95 41.86
N GLY A 33 6.34 17.20 42.25
CA GLY A 33 7.01 17.58 43.48
C GLY A 33 8.41 18.16 43.41
N ARG A 34 8.56 19.40 43.66
CA ARG A 34 9.21 20.03 44.83
C ARG A 34 9.61 21.46 44.49
N GLY A 35 9.18 22.37 45.30
CA GLY A 35 9.32 23.79 45.07
C GLY A 35 10.77 24.30 45.14
N ASN A 36 11.01 25.36 44.41
CA ASN A 36 11.89 26.44 44.86
C ASN A 36 11.46 27.77 44.24
N LYS A 37 11.53 28.81 45.02
CA LYS A 37 11.21 30.22 44.70
C LYS A 37 12.27 30.83 43.80
N GLY A 38 11.83 31.67 42.84
CA GLY A 38 12.66 32.79 42.44
C GLY A 38 12.60 33.14 40.94
N THR A 39 12.16 34.36 40.69
CA THR A 39 12.49 35.24 39.59
C THR A 39 11.52 35.27 38.41
N SER A 40 10.72 36.34 38.38
CA SER A 40 9.93 36.87 37.27
C SER A 40 10.81 37.07 36.03
N THR A 41 10.52 36.39 34.96
CA THR A 41 10.98 36.78 33.62
C THR A 41 9.74 36.91 32.74
N THR A 42 9.55 38.08 32.20
CA THR A 42 8.50 38.51 31.30
C THR A 42 8.50 37.62 30.07
N THR A 43 7.54 36.68 29.98
CA THR A 43 7.31 35.87 28.78
C THR A 43 6.47 36.70 27.80
N THR A 44 7.06 37.08 26.71
CA THR A 44 6.38 37.55 25.50
C THR A 44 5.35 36.51 25.10
N PRO A 45 4.08 36.85 24.80
CA PRO A 45 3.10 35.86 24.40
C PRO A 45 3.50 35.31 23.01
N THR A 46 3.90 34.04 23.00
CA THR A 46 4.00 33.26 21.76
C THR A 46 2.62 33.24 21.11
N ALA A 47 2.50 33.83 19.93
CA ALA A 47 1.28 33.84 19.16
C ALA A 47 0.78 32.36 19.02
N THR A 48 -0.33 32.07 19.64
CA THR A 48 -1.05 30.80 19.48
C THR A 48 -1.49 30.75 18.02
N ALA A 49 -0.89 29.85 17.22
CA ALA A 49 -1.35 29.61 15.86
C ALA A 49 -2.86 29.32 15.92
N LYS A 50 -3.67 30.17 15.29
CA LYS A 50 -5.10 29.95 15.17
C LYS A 50 -5.29 28.60 14.46
N ASN A 51 -5.99 27.68 15.12
CA ASN A 51 -6.48 26.47 14.45
C ASN A 51 -7.42 26.92 13.34
N THR A 52 -6.98 26.78 12.08
CA THR A 52 -7.74 27.16 10.88
C THR A 52 -8.51 25.98 10.30
N ASN A 53 -8.50 24.83 11.00
CA ASN A 53 -9.21 23.64 10.56
C ASN A 53 -10.70 23.92 10.47
N THR A 54 -11.30 23.45 9.37
CA THR A 54 -12.75 23.37 9.27
C THR A 54 -13.27 22.11 9.98
N PRO A 55 -14.55 22.01 10.34
CA PRO A 55 -15.12 20.78 10.88
C PRO A 55 -14.91 19.54 9.98
N GLN A 56 -14.79 19.75 8.66
CA GLN A 56 -14.46 18.71 7.70
C GLN A 56 -13.00 18.27 7.83
N ASP A 57 -12.07 19.20 8.04
CA ASP A 57 -10.66 18.87 8.23
C ASP A 57 -10.47 18.02 9.49
N ASP A 58 -11.16 18.36 10.59
CA ASP A 58 -11.12 17.58 11.83
C ASP A 58 -11.74 16.17 11.65
N ALA A 59 -12.82 16.06 10.89
CA ALA A 59 -13.44 14.77 10.56
C ALA A 59 -12.52 13.90 9.67
N ASP A 60 -11.83 14.52 8.72
CA ASP A 60 -10.88 13.83 7.86
C ASP A 60 -9.65 13.33 8.64
N GLU A 61 -9.15 14.12 9.61
CA GLU A 61 -8.06 13.70 10.50
C GLU A 61 -8.46 12.53 11.40
N ALA A 62 -9.66 12.58 11.99
CA ALA A 62 -10.19 11.49 12.79
C ALA A 62 -10.37 10.19 11.95
N MET A 63 -10.83 10.31 10.70
CA MET A 63 -10.92 9.16 9.80
C MET A 63 -9.54 8.61 9.45
N GLN A 64 -8.54 9.46 9.21
CA GLN A 64 -7.17 9.02 8.93
C GLN A 64 -6.60 8.21 10.11
N GLU A 65 -6.76 8.69 11.35
CA GLU A 65 -6.33 7.96 12.54
C GLU A 65 -7.01 6.58 12.64
N LYS A 66 -8.31 6.52 12.35
CA LYS A 66 -9.05 5.25 12.31
C LYS A 66 -8.53 4.30 11.24
N LEU A 67 -8.13 4.79 10.07
CA LEU A 67 -7.65 3.96 8.96
C LEU A 67 -6.29 3.31 9.23
N ASP A 68 -5.44 3.89 10.08
CA ASP A 68 -4.05 3.45 10.27
C ASP A 68 -3.95 1.96 10.63
N GLY A 69 -4.76 1.49 11.58
CA GLY A 69 -4.71 0.07 11.97
C GLY A 69 -5.19 -0.89 10.86
N TYR A 70 -6.14 -0.46 10.03
CA TYR A 70 -6.60 -1.25 8.88
C TYR A 70 -5.52 -1.34 7.81
N ILE A 71 -4.89 -0.22 7.48
CA ILE A 71 -3.82 -0.14 6.48
C ILE A 71 -2.59 -0.93 6.94
N ILE A 72 -2.17 -0.77 8.19
CA ILE A 72 -1.02 -1.50 8.76
C ILE A 72 -1.28 -3.00 8.75
N CYS A 73 -2.47 -3.43 9.15
CA CYS A 73 -2.84 -4.84 9.17
C CYS A 73 -2.81 -5.44 7.76
N LEU A 74 -3.46 -4.79 6.79
CA LEU A 74 -3.50 -5.21 5.40
C LEU A 74 -2.09 -5.33 4.81
N ASN A 75 -1.27 -4.28 4.95
CA ASN A 75 0.10 -4.26 4.42
C ASN A 75 1.02 -5.30 5.08
N THR A 76 0.74 -5.66 6.34
CA THR A 76 1.55 -6.64 7.08
C THR A 76 1.28 -8.07 6.63
N LEU A 77 0.03 -8.42 6.27
CA LEU A 77 -0.39 -9.81 6.09
C LEU A 77 -0.77 -10.15 4.65
N SER A 78 -1.26 -9.21 3.86
CA SER A 78 -1.70 -9.50 2.49
C SER A 78 -0.59 -10.12 1.66
N SER A 79 0.55 -9.46 1.52
CA SER A 79 1.70 -9.97 0.73
C SER A 79 2.26 -11.31 1.24
N PRO A 80 2.51 -11.53 2.54
CA PRO A 80 2.94 -12.84 3.05
C PRO A 80 1.97 -13.98 2.74
N VAL A 81 0.66 -13.75 2.89
CA VAL A 81 -0.34 -14.79 2.58
C VAL A 81 -0.34 -15.14 1.09
N HIS A 82 -0.25 -14.15 0.21
CA HIS A 82 -0.17 -14.42 -1.23
C HIS A 82 1.16 -15.08 -1.62
N ALA A 83 2.26 -14.74 -0.96
CA ALA A 83 3.56 -15.40 -1.17
C ALA A 83 3.51 -16.88 -0.77
N THR A 84 2.91 -17.18 0.39
CA THR A 84 2.70 -18.56 0.87
C THR A 84 1.81 -19.36 -0.08
N ARG A 85 0.71 -18.78 -0.54
CA ARG A 85 -0.18 -19.37 -1.54
C ARG A 85 0.56 -19.67 -2.85
N SER A 86 1.33 -18.70 -3.35
CA SER A 86 2.11 -18.85 -4.59
C SER A 86 3.17 -19.94 -4.47
N ARG A 87 3.87 -20.01 -3.32
CA ARG A 87 4.83 -21.10 -3.06
C ARG A 87 4.16 -22.46 -3.06
N TYR A 88 3.01 -22.61 -2.41
CA TYR A 88 2.28 -23.87 -2.38
C TYR A 88 1.87 -24.31 -3.79
N PHE A 89 1.29 -23.42 -4.59
CA PHE A 89 0.86 -23.73 -5.96
C PHE A 89 2.00 -23.83 -6.98
N SER A 90 3.22 -23.45 -6.62
CA SER A 90 4.36 -23.64 -7.51
C SER A 90 4.74 -25.11 -7.70
N TRP A 91 4.30 -25.99 -6.79
CA TRP A 91 4.60 -27.42 -6.84
C TRP A 91 3.36 -28.33 -6.68
N VAL A 92 2.22 -27.79 -6.23
CA VAL A 92 0.95 -28.53 -6.08
C VAL A 92 -0.06 -28.03 -7.11
N ASN A 93 -0.74 -28.96 -7.76
CA ASN A 93 -1.86 -28.61 -8.62
C ASN A 93 -3.07 -28.18 -7.76
N PRO A 94 -3.64 -26.96 -7.96
CA PRO A 94 -4.75 -26.47 -7.15
C PRO A 94 -6.01 -27.34 -7.18
N LYS A 95 -6.25 -28.07 -8.29
CA LYS A 95 -7.45 -28.88 -8.46
C LYS A 95 -7.34 -30.27 -7.87
N THR A 96 -6.16 -30.89 -8.01
CA THR A 96 -5.96 -32.31 -7.62
C THR A 96 -5.25 -32.46 -6.29
N GLY A 97 -4.61 -31.42 -5.79
CA GLY A 97 -3.77 -31.50 -4.61
C GLY A 97 -2.45 -32.22 -4.84
N PRO A 98 -1.69 -32.49 -3.76
CA PRO A 98 -0.45 -33.23 -3.84
C PRO A 98 -0.73 -34.70 -4.20
N THR A 99 0.01 -35.24 -5.16
CA THR A 99 -0.17 -36.62 -5.68
C THR A 99 0.74 -37.62 -5.00
N GLY A 100 1.91 -37.17 -4.54
CA GLY A 100 3.01 -38.00 -4.06
C GLY A 100 4.01 -38.37 -5.18
N GLN A 101 3.85 -37.77 -6.37
CA GLN A 101 4.74 -37.94 -7.52
C GLN A 101 5.50 -36.63 -7.86
N GLU A 102 5.38 -35.62 -7.02
CA GLU A 102 6.05 -34.32 -7.19
C GLU A 102 7.57 -34.49 -7.14
N ARG A 103 8.28 -33.99 -8.16
CA ARG A 103 9.75 -34.05 -8.23
C ARG A 103 10.40 -33.25 -7.09
N VAL A 104 9.75 -32.18 -6.68
CA VAL A 104 10.21 -31.27 -5.61
C VAL A 104 9.02 -30.93 -4.74
N VAL A 105 9.19 -31.06 -3.43
CA VAL A 105 8.21 -30.65 -2.42
C VAL A 105 8.77 -29.42 -1.70
N LEU A 106 8.17 -28.26 -1.94
CA LEU A 106 8.65 -26.99 -1.41
C LEU A 106 7.92 -26.57 -0.12
N GLY A 107 6.84 -27.26 0.25
CA GLY A 107 5.97 -26.82 1.34
C GLY A 107 5.31 -25.47 1.05
N LEU A 108 5.18 -24.67 2.09
CA LEU A 108 4.73 -23.28 2.02
C LEU A 108 5.54 -22.44 3.03
N PHE A 109 5.34 -21.13 3.02
CA PHE A 109 5.93 -20.26 4.05
C PHE A 109 5.00 -20.20 5.25
N ASP A 110 5.59 -20.15 6.42
CA ASP A 110 4.88 -19.84 7.66
C ASP A 110 4.50 -18.36 7.73
N LEU A 111 3.42 -18.05 8.44
CA LEU A 111 3.08 -16.68 8.79
C LEU A 111 3.62 -16.39 10.19
N PRO A 112 4.36 -15.27 10.38
CA PRO A 112 4.84 -14.93 11.71
C PRO A 112 3.66 -14.69 12.67
N ASN A 113 3.45 -15.55 13.67
CA ASN A 113 2.33 -15.53 14.63
C ASN A 113 2.15 -14.17 15.31
N ASP A 114 3.26 -13.46 15.59
CA ASP A 114 3.20 -12.13 16.19
C ASP A 114 2.56 -11.09 15.26
N LYS A 115 2.67 -11.25 13.93
CA LYS A 115 2.07 -10.34 12.95
C LYS A 115 0.55 -10.50 12.89
N VAL A 116 0.03 -11.73 12.94
CA VAL A 116 -1.42 -11.97 12.97
C VAL A 116 -2.02 -11.38 14.22
N ALA A 117 -1.42 -11.64 15.40
CA ALA A 117 -1.89 -11.07 16.67
C ALA A 117 -1.81 -9.53 16.70
N LYS A 118 -0.74 -8.94 16.18
CA LYS A 118 -0.59 -7.47 16.08
C LYS A 118 -1.62 -6.86 15.15
N CYS A 119 -1.88 -7.49 14.01
CA CYS A 119 -2.91 -7.06 13.07
C CYS A 119 -4.29 -7.04 13.73
N THR A 120 -4.73 -8.16 14.28
CA THR A 120 -6.07 -8.27 14.89
C THR A 120 -6.25 -7.28 16.05
N SER A 121 -5.22 -7.11 16.89
CA SER A 121 -5.26 -6.12 17.97
C SER A 121 -5.27 -4.67 17.46
N GLY A 122 -4.54 -4.38 16.39
CA GLY A 122 -4.53 -3.08 15.71
C GLY A 122 -5.90 -2.74 15.13
N LEU A 123 -6.52 -3.68 14.42
CA LEU A 123 -7.88 -3.53 13.89
C LEU A 123 -8.90 -3.26 15.01
N ALA A 124 -8.85 -4.00 16.12
CA ALA A 124 -9.76 -3.80 17.25
C ALA A 124 -9.63 -2.39 17.85
N LYS A 125 -8.40 -1.86 17.97
CA LYS A 125 -8.15 -0.49 18.43
C LYS A 125 -8.73 0.53 17.46
N SER A 126 -8.43 0.41 16.18
CA SER A 126 -8.92 1.33 15.13
C SER A 126 -10.45 1.29 15.00
N LYS A 127 -11.06 0.12 15.13
CA LYS A 127 -12.53 -0.02 15.15
C LYS A 127 -13.18 0.78 16.29
N ALA A 128 -12.51 0.90 17.45
CA ALA A 128 -13.02 1.68 18.59
C ALA A 128 -13.01 3.20 18.32
N LEU A 129 -12.15 3.69 17.43
CA LEU A 129 -12.02 5.12 17.12
C LEU A 129 -13.23 5.66 16.34
N PRO A 130 -13.59 6.95 16.55
CA PRO A 130 -14.51 7.66 15.66
C PRO A 130 -13.82 8.04 14.33
N PRO A 131 -14.59 8.32 13.28
CA PRO A 131 -16.03 8.13 13.17
C PRO A 131 -16.40 6.65 13.00
N LYS A 132 -17.64 6.29 13.30
CA LYS A 132 -18.13 4.93 13.02
C LYS A 132 -18.35 4.76 11.51
N ASP A 133 -17.81 3.66 10.96
CA ASP A 133 -18.00 3.26 9.56
C ASP A 133 -18.30 1.75 9.52
N ALA A 134 -19.56 1.41 9.40
CA ALA A 134 -20.00 0.02 9.47
C ALA A 134 -19.42 -0.86 8.34
N LYS A 135 -19.21 -0.28 7.14
CA LYS A 135 -18.64 -1.01 6.00
C LYS A 135 -17.16 -1.34 6.23
N LEU A 136 -16.38 -0.35 6.67
CA LEU A 136 -14.98 -0.53 7.01
C LEU A 136 -14.81 -1.52 8.16
N GLU A 137 -15.62 -1.35 9.22
CA GLU A 137 -15.56 -2.21 10.41
C GLU A 137 -15.89 -3.67 10.05
N ALA A 138 -16.91 -3.91 9.23
CA ALA A 138 -17.27 -5.25 8.77
C ALA A 138 -16.19 -5.86 7.86
N ALA A 139 -15.60 -5.08 6.95
CA ALA A 139 -14.52 -5.56 6.09
C ALA A 139 -13.25 -5.91 6.91
N GLY A 140 -12.92 -5.10 7.92
CA GLY A 140 -11.82 -5.39 8.84
C GLY A 140 -12.03 -6.63 9.70
N ASP A 141 -13.24 -6.81 10.23
CA ASP A 141 -13.61 -8.00 11.01
C ASP A 141 -13.50 -9.27 10.15
N ASP A 142 -13.99 -9.22 8.90
CA ASP A 142 -13.90 -10.36 7.98
C ASP A 142 -12.46 -10.69 7.61
N PHE A 143 -11.63 -9.68 7.36
CA PHE A 143 -10.20 -9.86 7.11
C PHE A 143 -9.49 -10.48 8.33
N ALA A 144 -9.72 -9.94 9.55
CA ALA A 144 -9.13 -10.46 10.77
C ALA A 144 -9.51 -11.92 11.03
N ARG A 145 -10.78 -12.26 10.84
CA ARG A 145 -11.29 -13.62 11.00
C ARG A 145 -10.64 -14.56 9.99
N THR A 146 -10.67 -14.22 8.70
CA THR A 146 -10.17 -15.10 7.64
C THR A 146 -8.66 -15.30 7.72
N VAL A 147 -7.88 -14.30 8.11
CA VAL A 147 -6.44 -14.48 8.29
C VAL A 147 -6.12 -15.35 9.50
N THR A 148 -6.87 -15.20 10.60
CA THR A 148 -6.71 -16.04 11.79
C THR A 148 -7.05 -17.50 11.51
N ASP A 149 -8.16 -17.75 10.81
CA ASP A 149 -8.56 -19.11 10.43
C ASP A 149 -7.54 -19.75 9.47
N LEU A 150 -6.99 -18.96 8.55
CA LEU A 150 -5.98 -19.41 7.59
C LEU A 150 -4.65 -19.70 8.28
N ASP A 151 -4.23 -18.89 9.24
CA ASP A 151 -2.99 -19.04 9.99
C ASP A 151 -2.90 -20.40 10.66
N VAL A 152 -3.97 -20.84 11.33
CA VAL A 152 -4.06 -22.17 11.95
C VAL A 152 -3.83 -23.30 10.93
N ILE A 153 -4.37 -23.16 9.71
CA ILE A 153 -4.20 -24.15 8.66
C ILE A 153 -2.78 -24.11 8.08
N ILE A 154 -2.22 -22.92 7.92
CA ILE A 154 -0.84 -22.73 7.45
C ILE A 154 0.14 -23.38 8.42
N ASP A 155 0.00 -23.16 9.73
CA ASP A 155 0.84 -23.79 10.76
C ASP A 155 0.81 -25.32 10.67
N GLU A 156 -0.39 -25.89 10.52
CA GLU A 156 -0.56 -27.34 10.36
C GLU A 156 0.15 -27.87 9.12
N VAL A 157 -0.01 -27.17 7.99
CA VAL A 157 0.58 -27.55 6.69
C VAL A 157 2.09 -27.32 6.70
N PHE A 158 2.54 -26.20 7.24
CA PHE A 158 3.96 -25.86 7.38
C PHE A 158 4.69 -26.94 8.19
N THR A 159 4.19 -27.24 9.40
CA THR A 159 4.75 -28.28 10.27
C THR A 159 4.81 -29.64 9.58
N TYR A 160 3.76 -30.03 8.84
CA TYR A 160 3.71 -31.28 8.12
C TYR A 160 4.79 -31.39 7.04
N TYR A 161 4.98 -30.36 6.22
CA TYR A 161 5.98 -30.40 5.14
C TYR A 161 7.40 -30.15 5.63
N GLU A 162 7.60 -29.27 6.63
CA GLU A 162 8.91 -28.98 7.21
C GLU A 162 9.50 -30.22 7.89
N ASN A 163 8.71 -30.97 8.66
CA ASN A 163 9.10 -32.23 9.28
C ASN A 163 9.18 -33.39 8.30
N LYS A 164 8.85 -33.16 7.01
CA LYS A 164 8.87 -34.18 5.95
C LYS A 164 7.97 -35.40 6.23
N ASN A 165 6.93 -35.22 7.04
CA ASN A 165 5.99 -36.30 7.41
C ASN A 165 5.30 -36.94 6.19
N PHE A 166 5.27 -36.23 5.05
CA PHE A 166 4.77 -36.76 3.78
C PHE A 166 5.54 -37.98 3.27
N LYS A 167 6.77 -38.23 3.75
CA LYS A 167 7.54 -39.39 3.43
C LYS A 167 7.01 -40.65 4.14
N ASP A 168 6.49 -40.46 5.36
CA ASP A 168 6.02 -41.54 6.21
C ASP A 168 4.60 -41.97 5.83
N ASP A 169 3.72 -41.02 5.53
CA ASP A 169 2.30 -41.23 5.25
C ASP A 169 1.96 -41.24 3.75
N LYS A 170 2.96 -41.15 2.87
CA LYS A 170 2.78 -41.10 1.40
C LYS A 170 1.79 -40.01 0.98
N PHE A 171 1.89 -38.85 1.57
CA PHE A 171 1.04 -37.65 1.35
C PHE A 171 -0.42 -37.79 1.82
N ALA A 172 -0.77 -38.79 2.63
CA ALA A 172 -2.15 -38.98 3.07
C ALA A 172 -2.70 -37.76 3.78
N LYS A 173 -1.96 -37.21 4.76
CA LYS A 173 -2.34 -35.97 5.46
C LYS A 173 -2.34 -34.77 4.54
N GLY A 174 -1.35 -34.65 3.66
CA GLY A 174 -1.28 -33.56 2.67
C GLY A 174 -2.50 -33.48 1.75
N LYS A 175 -2.97 -34.64 1.27
CA LYS A 175 -4.21 -34.76 0.48
C LYS A 175 -5.45 -34.41 1.28
N ALA A 176 -5.53 -34.79 2.55
CA ALA A 176 -6.67 -34.52 3.41
C ALA A 176 -6.78 -33.02 3.77
N ILE A 177 -5.64 -32.31 3.97
CA ILE A 177 -5.62 -30.88 4.32
C ILE A 177 -5.85 -29.99 3.08
N HIS A 178 -5.44 -30.43 1.90
CA HIS A 178 -5.47 -29.62 0.68
C HIS A 178 -6.81 -28.90 0.42
N PRO A 179 -7.99 -29.57 0.46
CA PRO A 179 -9.27 -28.88 0.23
C PRO A 179 -9.55 -27.76 1.25
N ARG A 180 -9.18 -27.97 2.51
CA ARG A 180 -9.34 -26.96 3.58
C ARG A 180 -8.45 -25.75 3.31
N LEU A 181 -7.20 -25.98 2.95
CA LEU A 181 -6.23 -24.93 2.62
C LEU A 181 -6.68 -24.10 1.40
N ILE A 182 -7.20 -24.76 0.35
CA ILE A 182 -7.74 -24.07 -0.84
C ILE A 182 -8.93 -23.18 -0.46
N ALA A 183 -9.86 -23.72 0.33
CA ALA A 183 -11.02 -22.95 0.80
C ALA A 183 -10.61 -21.74 1.64
N ALA A 184 -9.64 -21.91 2.53
CA ALA A 184 -9.12 -20.83 3.37
C ALA A 184 -8.39 -19.74 2.56
N PHE A 185 -7.56 -20.11 1.58
CA PHE A 185 -6.96 -19.13 0.65
C PHE A 185 -8.02 -18.39 -0.17
N SER A 186 -9.09 -19.05 -0.59
CA SER A 186 -10.18 -18.40 -1.32
C SER A 186 -10.95 -17.42 -0.43
N ALA A 187 -11.26 -17.80 0.81
CA ALA A 187 -11.91 -16.94 1.78
C ALA A 187 -11.07 -15.70 2.10
N PHE A 188 -9.77 -15.90 2.36
CA PHE A 188 -8.84 -14.81 2.57
C PHE A 188 -8.78 -13.86 1.37
N SER A 189 -8.62 -14.37 0.14
CA SER A 189 -8.54 -13.52 -1.05
C SER A 189 -9.80 -12.64 -1.23
N LYS A 190 -10.98 -13.15 -0.88
CA LYS A 190 -12.21 -12.35 -0.92
C LYS A 190 -12.23 -11.25 0.15
N ALA A 191 -11.84 -11.58 1.38
CA ALA A 191 -11.79 -10.62 2.47
C ALA A 191 -10.71 -9.54 2.23
N ASP A 192 -9.55 -9.94 1.71
CA ASP A 192 -8.45 -9.07 1.31
C ASP A 192 -8.89 -8.06 0.25
N ASN A 193 -9.49 -8.54 -0.84
CA ASN A 193 -10.03 -7.67 -1.89
C ASN A 193 -11.14 -6.73 -1.38
N ASN A 194 -12.01 -7.22 -0.49
CA ASN A 194 -13.08 -6.40 0.09
C ASN A 194 -12.52 -5.29 0.98
N LEU A 195 -11.54 -5.60 1.82
CA LEU A 195 -10.90 -4.59 2.66
C LEU A 195 -10.12 -3.57 1.82
N HIS A 196 -9.35 -4.03 0.81
CA HIS A 196 -8.68 -3.14 -0.15
C HIS A 196 -9.66 -2.17 -0.81
N SER A 197 -10.72 -2.67 -1.43
CA SER A 197 -11.70 -1.82 -2.13
C SER A 197 -12.44 -0.85 -1.20
N THR A 198 -12.69 -1.28 0.05
CA THR A 198 -13.31 -0.42 1.07
C THR A 198 -12.37 0.71 1.49
N LEU A 199 -11.09 0.39 1.75
CA LEU A 199 -10.07 1.38 2.07
C LEU A 199 -9.86 2.37 0.92
N ASP A 200 -9.81 1.91 -0.32
CA ASP A 200 -9.65 2.78 -1.50
C ASP A 200 -10.81 3.76 -1.65
N GLY A 201 -12.05 3.28 -1.44
CA GLY A 201 -13.23 4.13 -1.46
C GLY A 201 -13.21 5.26 -0.42
N ILE A 202 -12.50 5.09 0.70
CA ILE A 202 -12.36 6.09 1.75
C ILE A 202 -11.10 6.94 1.56
N THR A 203 -9.95 6.31 1.30
CA THR A 203 -8.66 7.01 1.25
C THR A 203 -8.51 7.94 0.05
N LYS A 204 -9.12 7.59 -1.10
CA LYS A 204 -9.03 8.40 -2.31
C LYS A 204 -9.66 9.80 -2.13
N PRO A 205 -10.94 9.94 -1.71
CA PRO A 205 -11.52 11.25 -1.45
C PRO A 205 -10.85 12.00 -0.29
N LEU A 206 -10.38 11.30 0.75
CA LEU A 206 -9.59 11.92 1.83
C LEU A 206 -8.30 12.55 1.30
N SER A 207 -7.58 11.84 0.44
CA SER A 207 -6.34 12.34 -0.15
C SER A 207 -6.55 13.54 -1.05
N GLN A 208 -7.65 13.58 -1.81
CA GLN A 208 -8.02 14.71 -2.66
C GLN A 208 -8.38 15.94 -1.81
N ARG A 209 -9.17 15.76 -0.73
CA ARG A 209 -9.49 16.86 0.19
C ARG A 209 -8.25 17.37 0.93
N ALA A 210 -7.35 16.45 1.35
CA ALA A 210 -6.08 16.86 1.97
C ALA A 210 -5.21 17.67 1.01
N LEU A 211 -5.17 17.32 -0.28
CA LEU A 211 -4.46 18.12 -1.29
C LEU A 211 -5.07 19.51 -1.45
N ALA A 212 -6.41 19.59 -1.55
CA ALA A 212 -7.13 20.87 -1.64
C ALA A 212 -6.95 21.75 -0.37
N ARG A 213 -6.86 21.11 0.82
CA ARG A 213 -6.55 21.83 2.07
C ARG A 213 -5.16 22.44 2.02
N ILE A 214 -4.14 21.66 1.61
CA ILE A 214 -2.77 22.16 1.48
C ILE A 214 -2.72 23.34 0.51
N GLU A 215 -3.40 23.23 -0.64
CA GLU A 215 -3.46 24.35 -1.60
C GLU A 215 -4.08 25.62 -1.01
N ARG A 216 -5.17 25.47 -0.26
CA ARG A 216 -5.87 26.59 0.38
C ARG A 216 -5.01 27.27 1.47
N GLU A 217 -4.29 26.49 2.27
CA GLU A 217 -3.58 26.98 3.45
C GLU A 217 -2.17 27.49 3.12
N GLU A 218 -1.47 26.78 2.25
CA GLU A 218 -0.04 27.00 1.98
C GLU A 218 0.23 27.47 0.54
N GLY A 219 -0.73 27.25 -0.38
CA GLY A 219 -0.53 27.41 -1.81
C GLY A 219 0.20 26.21 -2.43
N LYS A 220 0.48 26.33 -3.74
CA LYS A 220 1.17 25.26 -4.50
C LYS A 220 2.68 25.30 -4.25
N LYS A 221 3.09 24.95 -3.02
CA LYS A 221 4.49 24.82 -2.60
C LYS A 221 4.95 23.34 -2.63
N PHE A 222 6.15 23.05 -2.11
CA PHE A 222 6.72 21.69 -2.11
C PHE A 222 5.76 20.65 -1.55
N ARG A 223 5.11 20.90 -0.42
CA ARG A 223 4.16 19.99 0.21
C ARG A 223 2.98 19.65 -0.71
N PHE A 224 2.42 20.65 -1.42
CA PHE A 224 1.38 20.45 -2.41
C PHE A 224 1.87 19.57 -3.55
N HIS A 225 2.98 19.95 -4.19
CA HIS A 225 3.50 19.22 -5.35
C HIS A 225 3.89 17.79 -5.00
N ARG A 226 4.56 17.57 -3.85
CA ARG A 226 4.90 16.25 -3.35
C ARG A 226 3.65 15.38 -3.17
N LYS A 227 2.63 15.90 -2.49
CA LYS A 227 1.36 15.20 -2.27
C LYS A 227 0.66 14.89 -3.58
N HIS A 228 0.67 15.82 -4.54
CA HIS A 228 0.06 15.65 -5.86
C HIS A 228 0.75 14.53 -6.65
N VAL A 229 2.08 14.48 -6.67
CA VAL A 229 2.83 13.39 -7.33
C VAL A 229 2.49 12.04 -6.69
N LEU A 230 2.43 11.94 -5.37
CA LEU A 230 2.09 10.69 -4.68
C LEU A 230 0.66 10.22 -5.00
N LEU A 231 -0.30 11.15 -5.07
CA LEU A 231 -1.69 10.84 -5.40
C LEU A 231 -1.81 10.33 -6.84
N THR A 232 -1.23 11.06 -7.81
CA THR A 232 -1.28 10.67 -9.23
C THR A 232 -0.48 9.39 -9.52
N ALA A 233 0.61 9.15 -8.79
CA ALA A 233 1.36 7.89 -8.87
C ALA A 233 0.52 6.69 -8.42
N ARG A 234 -0.25 6.86 -7.34
CA ARG A 234 -1.19 5.84 -6.87
C ARG A 234 -2.30 5.59 -7.89
N GLU A 235 -2.93 6.65 -8.41
CA GLU A 235 -3.98 6.53 -9.42
C GLU A 235 -3.48 5.81 -10.69
N LEU A 236 -2.22 6.04 -11.07
CA LEU A 236 -1.62 5.35 -12.22
C LEU A 236 -1.38 3.86 -11.96
N VAL A 237 -0.84 3.47 -10.81
CA VAL A 237 -0.62 2.05 -10.51
C VAL A 237 -1.94 1.30 -10.40
N GLU A 238 -2.97 1.91 -9.81
CA GLU A 238 -4.33 1.37 -9.75
C GLU A 238 -4.94 1.20 -11.16
N ALA A 239 -4.74 2.18 -12.06
CA ALA A 239 -5.21 2.09 -13.45
C ALA A 239 -4.50 1.00 -14.25
N GLY A 240 -3.30 0.59 -13.85
CA GLY A 240 -2.51 -0.47 -14.46
C GLY A 240 -2.78 -1.87 -13.91
N ASP A 241 -3.49 -1.94 -12.78
CA ASP A 241 -3.84 -3.22 -12.17
C ASP A 241 -5.14 -3.73 -12.80
N PRO A 242 -5.15 -4.95 -13.37
CA PRO A 242 -6.37 -5.52 -13.93
C PRO A 242 -7.34 -5.84 -12.79
N VAL A 243 -8.30 -4.96 -12.59
CA VAL A 243 -9.36 -5.10 -11.56
C VAL A 243 -10.63 -5.65 -12.21
N GLY A 244 -11.13 -6.76 -11.70
CA GLY A 244 -12.41 -7.34 -12.08
C GLY A 244 -12.31 -8.75 -12.63
N GLU A 245 -13.45 -9.27 -13.12
CA GLU A 245 -13.54 -10.65 -13.64
C GLU A 245 -12.75 -10.84 -14.95
N ASP A 246 -12.44 -9.75 -15.66
CA ASP A 246 -11.87 -9.79 -17.02
C ASP A 246 -10.34 -9.75 -17.06
N ASP A 247 -9.65 -9.49 -15.95
CA ASP A 247 -8.17 -9.36 -15.86
C ASP A 247 -7.55 -8.43 -16.94
N ASN A 248 -8.32 -7.45 -17.44
CA ASN A 248 -7.93 -6.55 -18.52
C ASN A 248 -7.66 -5.14 -18.02
N VAL A 249 -6.67 -4.48 -18.61
CA VAL A 249 -6.31 -3.08 -18.31
C VAL A 249 -7.05 -2.14 -19.26
N ASP A 250 -7.69 -1.11 -18.71
CA ASP A 250 -8.26 -0.02 -19.49
C ASP A 250 -7.13 0.90 -20.00
N PHE A 251 -6.80 0.79 -21.29
CA PHE A 251 -5.74 1.59 -21.90
C PHE A 251 -6.03 3.10 -21.83
N ALA A 252 -7.27 3.53 -22.02
CA ALA A 252 -7.62 4.95 -22.00
C ALA A 252 -7.44 5.54 -20.59
N LEU A 253 -7.89 4.81 -19.56
CA LEU A 253 -7.70 5.17 -18.17
C LEU A 253 -6.21 5.22 -17.80
N TYR A 254 -5.45 4.18 -18.15
CA TYR A 254 -4.00 4.15 -17.87
C TYR A 254 -3.25 5.30 -18.53
N ASN A 255 -3.58 5.59 -19.80
CA ASN A 255 -2.97 6.71 -20.53
C ASN A 255 -3.31 8.08 -19.90
N ALA A 256 -4.55 8.27 -19.48
CA ALA A 256 -4.97 9.50 -18.80
C ALA A 256 -4.24 9.66 -17.45
N SER A 257 -4.22 8.61 -16.63
CA SER A 257 -3.51 8.61 -15.33
C SER A 257 -2.01 8.82 -15.48
N PHE A 258 -1.39 8.26 -16.54
CA PHE A 258 0.00 8.54 -16.86
C PHE A 258 0.23 10.03 -17.18
N GLY A 259 -0.66 10.65 -17.94
CA GLY A 259 -0.60 12.07 -18.25
C GLY A 259 -0.69 12.97 -17.00
N GLU A 260 -1.52 12.58 -16.01
CA GLU A 260 -1.61 13.31 -14.73
C GLU A 260 -0.33 13.19 -13.91
N LEU A 261 0.25 11.99 -13.79
CA LEU A 261 1.54 11.83 -13.13
C LEU A 261 2.66 12.61 -13.81
N ASP A 262 2.71 12.57 -15.15
CA ASP A 262 3.75 13.26 -15.94
C ASP A 262 3.68 14.78 -15.70
N ARG A 263 2.48 15.37 -15.66
CA ARG A 263 2.26 16.80 -15.32
C ARG A 263 2.65 17.09 -13.87
N ALA A 264 2.14 16.32 -12.91
CA ALA A 264 2.41 16.55 -11.50
C ALA A 264 3.91 16.52 -11.16
N LEU A 265 4.65 15.58 -11.77
CA LEU A 265 6.10 15.47 -11.58
C LEU A 265 6.85 16.62 -12.27
N THR A 266 6.43 17.04 -13.46
CA THR A 266 6.98 18.19 -14.15
C THR A 266 6.78 19.47 -13.35
N ASP A 267 5.60 19.67 -12.77
CA ASP A 267 5.29 20.83 -11.92
C ASP A 267 6.16 20.85 -10.66
N LEU A 268 6.33 19.69 -10.00
CA LEU A 268 7.23 19.58 -8.84
C LEU A 268 8.68 19.94 -9.19
N GLN A 269 9.17 19.43 -10.31
CA GLN A 269 10.55 19.68 -10.77
C GLN A 269 10.74 21.16 -11.12
N SER A 270 9.79 21.75 -11.84
CA SER A 270 9.81 23.17 -12.21
C SER A 270 9.78 24.06 -10.98
N TYR A 271 8.91 23.75 -10.01
CA TYR A 271 8.86 24.45 -8.74
C TYR A 271 10.18 24.31 -7.98
N GLY A 272 10.73 23.11 -7.90
CA GLY A 272 12.01 22.83 -7.24
C GLY A 272 13.20 23.58 -7.85
N LEU A 273 13.24 23.76 -9.17
CA LEU A 273 14.27 24.57 -9.83
C LEU A 273 14.21 26.05 -9.43
N LEU A 274 13.02 26.61 -9.29
CA LEU A 274 12.81 28.02 -8.94
C LEU A 274 13.00 28.28 -7.46
N HIS A 275 12.69 27.32 -6.60
CA HIS A 275 12.64 27.44 -5.14
C HIS A 275 13.71 26.62 -4.42
N LYS A 276 14.84 26.34 -5.09
CA LYS A 276 15.91 25.50 -4.57
C LYS A 276 16.46 25.95 -3.22
N ASN A 277 16.49 27.27 -2.99
CA ASN A 277 17.00 27.85 -1.75
C ASN A 277 16.09 27.58 -0.54
N ASP A 278 14.79 27.33 -0.77
CA ASP A 278 13.83 27.01 0.31
C ASP A 278 14.13 25.62 0.92
N LEU A 279 14.91 24.80 0.22
CA LEU A 279 15.36 23.48 0.66
C LEU A 279 16.72 23.49 1.37
N ASP A 280 17.39 24.64 1.46
CA ASP A 280 18.68 24.72 2.14
C ASP A 280 18.51 24.65 3.66
N ALA A 281 19.38 23.91 4.34
CA ALA A 281 19.36 23.76 5.79
C ALA A 281 19.47 25.11 6.54
N GLN A 282 20.13 26.11 5.95
CA GLN A 282 20.21 27.46 6.51
C GLN A 282 18.88 28.20 6.47
N THR A 283 18.10 27.98 5.41
CA THR A 283 16.78 28.60 5.21
C THR A 283 15.69 27.83 5.97
N ASN A 284 15.85 26.51 6.08
CA ASN A 284 14.89 25.63 6.73
C ASN A 284 15.58 24.64 7.69
N PRO A 285 16.00 25.08 8.89
CA PRO A 285 16.74 24.24 9.84
C PRO A 285 15.93 23.05 10.38
N ALA A 286 14.60 23.07 10.26
CA ALA A 286 13.74 21.93 10.62
C ALA A 286 13.90 20.75 9.64
N TRP A 287 14.44 21.01 8.44
CA TRP A 287 14.61 20.00 7.38
C TRP A 287 16.04 20.01 6.83
N PRO A 288 17.04 19.63 7.63
CA PRO A 288 18.45 19.77 7.26
C PRO A 288 18.87 18.96 6.03
N LEU A 289 18.10 17.91 5.69
CA LEU A 289 18.33 17.04 4.53
C LEU A 289 17.36 17.29 3.38
N ALA A 290 16.53 18.35 3.43
CA ALA A 290 15.44 18.58 2.48
C ALA A 290 15.89 18.53 1.02
N LYS A 291 17.03 19.13 0.69
CA LYS A 291 17.56 19.14 -0.68
C LYS A 291 17.96 17.74 -1.17
N SER A 292 18.68 16.98 -0.32
CA SER A 292 19.03 15.59 -0.64
C SER A 292 17.81 14.70 -0.75
N ASN A 293 16.85 14.88 0.15
CA ASN A 293 15.60 14.11 0.16
C ASN A 293 14.75 14.42 -1.09
N PHE A 294 14.67 15.70 -1.48
CA PHE A 294 14.01 16.10 -2.72
C PHE A 294 14.65 15.46 -3.95
N ASP A 295 15.99 15.44 -4.02
CA ASP A 295 16.71 14.81 -5.14
C ASP A 295 16.47 13.29 -5.19
N GLN A 296 16.40 12.62 -4.04
CA GLN A 296 16.11 11.18 -3.96
C GLN A 296 14.66 10.88 -4.35
N PHE A 297 13.72 11.67 -3.85
CA PHE A 297 12.31 11.57 -4.23
C PHE A 297 12.13 11.71 -5.75
N ASN A 298 12.74 12.75 -6.36
CA ASN A 298 12.66 12.97 -7.79
C ASN A 298 13.23 11.81 -8.60
N ARG A 299 14.40 11.27 -8.21
CA ARG A 299 14.99 10.11 -8.90
C ARG A 299 14.07 8.89 -8.86
N ALA A 300 13.53 8.57 -7.70
CA ALA A 300 12.63 7.43 -7.54
C ALA A 300 11.32 7.62 -8.33
N ALA A 301 10.75 8.83 -8.32
CA ALA A 301 9.57 9.18 -9.11
C ALA A 301 9.82 9.08 -10.62
N GLU A 302 11.00 9.51 -11.09
CA GLU A 302 11.43 9.38 -12.49
C GLU A 302 11.60 7.93 -12.92
N ASP A 303 12.19 7.09 -12.07
CA ASP A 303 12.34 5.67 -12.35
C ASP A 303 10.98 4.99 -12.46
N TYR A 304 10.03 5.36 -11.59
CA TYR A 304 8.65 4.90 -11.70
C TYR A 304 7.98 5.40 -12.98
N ARG A 305 8.05 6.71 -13.27
CA ARG A 305 7.50 7.32 -14.48
C ARG A 305 8.04 6.65 -15.75
N LYS A 306 9.36 6.41 -15.80
CA LYS A 306 10.01 5.72 -16.92
C LYS A 306 9.42 4.32 -17.13
N LYS A 307 9.30 3.54 -16.06
CA LYS A 307 8.80 2.17 -16.14
C LYS A 307 7.31 2.14 -16.52
N ALA A 308 6.51 3.06 -15.98
CA ALA A 308 5.11 3.20 -16.33
C ALA A 308 4.92 3.61 -17.81
N ARG A 309 5.81 4.46 -18.36
CA ARG A 309 5.82 4.84 -19.79
C ARG A 309 6.16 3.65 -20.69
N GLU A 310 7.08 2.79 -20.28
CA GLU A 310 7.40 1.56 -21.02
C GLU A 310 6.17 0.65 -21.08
N TYR A 311 5.46 0.48 -19.97
CA TYR A 311 4.22 -0.31 -19.95
C TYR A 311 3.11 0.34 -20.80
N LEU A 312 2.94 1.67 -20.74
CA LEU A 312 2.00 2.40 -21.59
C LEU A 312 2.24 2.12 -23.08
N ARG A 313 3.51 2.08 -23.51
CA ARG A 313 3.87 1.72 -24.89
C ARG A 313 3.45 0.29 -25.23
N CYS A 314 3.70 -0.66 -24.31
CA CYS A 314 3.28 -2.04 -24.51
C CYS A 314 1.75 -2.18 -24.64
N LEU A 315 0.99 -1.47 -23.81
CA LEU A 315 -0.47 -1.43 -23.91
C LEU A 315 -0.94 -0.78 -25.23
N ARG A 316 -0.30 0.31 -25.63
CA ARG A 316 -0.61 1.00 -26.90
C ARG A 316 -0.35 0.11 -28.12
N ASP A 317 0.76 -0.60 -28.12
CA ASP A 317 1.23 -1.41 -29.25
C ASP A 317 0.72 -2.87 -29.18
N ALA A 318 -0.20 -3.16 -28.23
CA ALA A 318 -0.77 -4.48 -28.03
C ALA A 318 -1.47 -5.02 -29.30
N PRO A 319 -1.22 -6.28 -29.66
CA PRO A 319 -1.79 -6.87 -30.88
C PRO A 319 -3.32 -7.03 -30.75
N PRO A 320 -4.06 -7.13 -31.88
CA PRO A 320 -5.53 -7.26 -31.86
C PRO A 320 -6.05 -8.40 -30.97
N LYS A 321 -5.32 -9.53 -30.89
CA LYS A 321 -5.69 -10.68 -30.03
C LYS A 321 -5.65 -10.38 -28.52
N ALA A 322 -4.93 -9.33 -28.12
CA ALA A 322 -4.86 -8.87 -26.74
C ALA A 322 -5.91 -7.81 -26.42
N ARG A 323 -6.64 -7.31 -27.41
CA ARG A 323 -7.66 -6.26 -27.23
C ARG A 323 -9.05 -6.86 -27.18
N SER A 324 -9.84 -6.41 -26.24
CA SER A 324 -11.28 -6.67 -26.17
C SER A 324 -12.06 -5.66 -27.02
N ALA A 325 -13.32 -5.98 -27.31
CA ALA A 325 -14.21 -5.11 -28.10
C ALA A 325 -14.44 -3.72 -27.47
N ASN A 326 -14.30 -3.60 -26.16
CA ASN A 326 -14.43 -2.34 -25.39
C ASN A 326 -13.08 -1.59 -25.22
N GLY A 327 -12.03 -1.98 -25.95
CA GLY A 327 -10.74 -1.30 -25.93
C GLY A 327 -9.81 -1.64 -24.78
N LYS A 328 -10.22 -2.52 -23.86
CA LYS A 328 -9.36 -3.01 -22.79
C LYS A 328 -8.31 -3.98 -23.35
N VAL A 329 -7.17 -4.08 -22.67
CA VAL A 329 -6.02 -4.88 -23.07
C VAL A 329 -5.74 -5.97 -22.05
N ASP A 330 -5.65 -7.20 -22.51
CA ASP A 330 -5.22 -8.37 -21.73
C ASP A 330 -3.67 -8.36 -21.64
N PRO A 331 -3.09 -8.10 -20.48
CA PRO A 331 -1.65 -7.96 -20.32
C PRO A 331 -0.90 -9.28 -20.58
N ASP A 332 -1.55 -10.43 -20.39
CA ASP A 332 -0.94 -11.74 -20.64
C ASP A 332 -0.80 -12.07 -22.13
N LYS A 333 -1.56 -11.38 -22.98
CA LYS A 333 -1.57 -11.58 -24.45
C LYS A 333 -0.80 -10.52 -25.24
N ILE A 334 -0.22 -9.51 -24.56
CA ILE A 334 0.54 -8.44 -25.24
C ILE A 334 1.75 -8.99 -26.02
N GLY A 335 2.36 -10.08 -25.54
CA GLY A 335 3.59 -10.62 -26.07
C GLY A 335 4.81 -10.13 -25.29
N PRO A 336 6.03 -10.24 -25.86
CA PRO A 336 7.25 -9.84 -25.15
C PRO A 336 7.25 -8.32 -24.93
N CYS A 337 6.99 -7.91 -23.70
CA CYS A 337 7.11 -6.56 -23.21
C CYS A 337 8.25 -6.53 -22.15
N ASN A 338 9.49 -6.66 -22.63
CA ASN A 338 10.64 -6.92 -21.77
C ASN A 338 10.92 -5.78 -20.78
N ASP A 339 10.63 -4.54 -21.19
CA ASP A 339 10.97 -3.35 -20.41
C ASP A 339 9.78 -2.78 -19.62
N GLY A 340 8.55 -3.18 -19.93
CA GLY A 340 7.32 -2.63 -19.34
C GLY A 340 6.37 -3.71 -18.81
N ARG A 341 6.84 -4.70 -18.05
CA ARG A 341 5.93 -5.69 -17.44
C ARG A 341 5.16 -5.06 -16.28
N PRO A 342 3.87 -5.39 -16.08
CA PRO A 342 3.07 -4.89 -14.95
C PRO A 342 3.79 -5.02 -13.61
N ARG A 343 4.40 -6.17 -13.34
CA ARG A 343 5.17 -6.41 -12.12
C ARG A 343 6.31 -5.41 -11.90
N ASP A 344 7.01 -5.02 -12.96
CA ASP A 344 8.14 -4.11 -12.86
C ASP A 344 7.65 -2.68 -12.58
N VAL A 345 6.46 -2.30 -13.08
CA VAL A 345 5.78 -1.04 -12.77
C VAL A 345 5.39 -0.98 -11.29
N VAL A 346 4.75 -2.03 -10.78
CA VAL A 346 4.38 -2.15 -9.36
C VAL A 346 5.61 -2.12 -8.47
N GLN A 347 6.69 -2.83 -8.85
CA GLN A 347 7.94 -2.80 -8.08
C GLN A 347 8.51 -1.37 -8.01
N LYS A 348 8.56 -0.64 -9.13
CA LYS A 348 9.05 0.74 -9.15
C LYS A 348 8.13 1.71 -8.40
N TYR A 349 6.83 1.49 -8.40
CA TYR A 349 5.92 2.22 -7.54
C TYR A 349 6.23 1.98 -6.06
N ASN A 350 6.42 0.73 -5.64
CA ASN A 350 6.75 0.40 -4.26
C ASN A 350 8.11 0.98 -3.83
N ASP A 351 9.13 0.92 -4.69
CA ASP A 351 10.43 1.55 -4.47
C ASP A 351 10.29 3.07 -4.28
N PHE A 352 9.46 3.72 -5.11
CA PHE A 352 9.15 5.15 -5.02
C PHE A 352 8.45 5.50 -3.70
N ILE A 353 7.42 4.74 -3.30
CA ILE A 353 6.70 4.98 -2.04
C ILE A 353 7.63 4.78 -0.84
N HIS A 354 8.47 3.75 -0.85
CA HIS A 354 9.47 3.51 0.20
C HIS A 354 10.43 4.70 0.31
N THR A 355 11.00 5.13 -0.82
CA THR A 355 11.87 6.31 -0.88
C THR A 355 11.18 7.57 -0.38
N SER A 356 9.91 7.78 -0.74
CA SER A 356 9.12 8.92 -0.27
C SER A 356 8.88 8.94 1.24
N ASN A 357 8.78 7.76 1.88
CA ASN A 357 8.61 7.65 3.33
C ASN A 357 9.91 7.93 4.08
N ASP A 358 11.04 7.47 3.54
CA ASP A 358 12.36 7.64 4.17
C ASP A 358 12.96 9.04 3.93
N HIS A 359 12.59 9.69 2.84
CA HIS A 359 13.16 10.95 2.37
C HIS A 359 12.11 12.06 2.30
N GLN A 360 11.75 12.58 3.47
CA GLN A 360 10.77 13.67 3.59
C GLN A 360 11.42 15.04 3.41
N PHE A 361 10.66 15.96 2.83
CA PHE A 361 10.99 17.38 2.68
C PHE A 361 9.70 18.22 2.82
N PRO A 362 9.78 19.52 3.03
CA PRO A 362 8.63 20.41 3.26
C PRO A 362 7.51 20.22 2.27
#